data_0564d8e20ec6ebef74adf6d5078781e7
#
_entry.id   0564d8e20ec6ebef74adf6d5078781e7
#
_cell.length_a   1.000
_cell.length_b   1.000
_cell.length_c   1.000
_cell.angle_alpha   90.00
_cell.angle_beta   90.00
_cell.angle_gamma   90.00
#
_symmetry.space_group_name_H-M   'P 1'
#
loop_
_entity.id
_entity.type
_entity.pdbx_description
1 polymer ?
#
loop_
_entity_poly.entity_id
_entity_poly.type
_entity_poly.pdbx_seq_one_letter_code
_entity_poly.pdbx_strand_id
1 'polypeptide(L)'
;VPVSELAARQVELGRLLSEAGVAGAMLQHPVDLYYYAGGRQNASMFIPAQGAGGSIEAGGNGPVLFVRRSLQRALFEGGDSDCPHEVLVFPRMKEFSEVLNKRGVISAPGLQFGEVPKTYSDRFVNALSPLGDCPDITGIVHAQREVKSLWEQEQMNAAADVQLRMFEAVQAVGGEGITELELVAAAEAVSRSEGFGGHIHMRRFPLQCDRGVIVAGRAGGIPSFFDSAVGGTGAHPLNGMGSGFTRIKANEPVLVDLVHAHRGYIVDMTRMFVAGSLDAAWVARLEDMVAVKDTVVDVLDRGGLCSEAWDE
;
A
#
# COMPACT_ATOMS: atom_id res chain seq x y z
N VAL A 1 10.02 0.32 -11.45
CA VAL A 1 10.71 -0.62 -10.54
C VAL A 1 11.92 -1.17 -11.29
N PRO A 2 13.12 -1.27 -10.67
CA PRO A 2 14.27 -1.89 -11.31
C PRO A 2 14.01 -3.37 -11.64
N VAL A 3 14.55 -3.85 -12.76
CA VAL A 3 14.40 -5.25 -13.20
C VAL A 3 14.94 -6.23 -12.16
N SER A 4 16.08 -5.90 -11.56
CA SER A 4 16.68 -6.71 -10.49
C SER A 4 15.77 -6.83 -9.26
N GLU A 5 15.06 -5.77 -8.92
CA GLU A 5 14.10 -5.77 -7.82
C GLU A 5 12.90 -6.67 -8.13
N LEU A 6 12.34 -6.57 -9.35
CA LEU A 6 11.25 -7.44 -9.79
C LEU A 6 11.67 -8.92 -9.77
N ALA A 7 12.85 -9.22 -10.30
CA ALA A 7 13.39 -10.57 -10.31
C ALA A 7 13.56 -11.13 -8.88
N ALA A 8 14.16 -10.34 -7.98
CA ALA A 8 14.36 -10.75 -6.59
C ALA A 8 13.04 -11.05 -5.88
N ARG A 9 12.01 -10.22 -6.09
CA ARG A 9 10.67 -10.42 -5.50
C ARG A 9 9.99 -11.68 -6.00
N GLN A 10 10.12 -11.97 -7.30
CA GLN A 10 9.56 -13.19 -7.91
C GLN A 10 10.26 -14.45 -7.38
N VAL A 11 11.58 -14.41 -7.25
CA VAL A 11 12.38 -15.51 -6.67
C VAL A 11 11.98 -15.77 -5.22
N GLU A 12 11.88 -14.72 -4.41
CA GLU A 12 11.53 -14.84 -3.00
C GLU A 12 10.10 -15.36 -2.81
N LEU A 13 9.13 -14.88 -3.61
CA LEU A 13 7.77 -15.45 -3.55
C LEU A 13 7.79 -16.94 -3.90
N GLY A 14 8.51 -17.34 -4.95
CA GLY A 14 8.65 -18.74 -5.33
C GLY A 14 9.22 -19.60 -4.21
N ARG A 15 10.18 -19.08 -3.45
CA ARG A 15 10.77 -19.75 -2.27
C ARG A 15 9.73 -19.92 -1.15
N LEU A 16 9.02 -18.84 -0.80
CA LEU A 16 7.99 -18.87 0.25
C LEU A 16 6.83 -19.80 -0.09
N LEU A 17 6.41 -19.84 -1.36
CA LEU A 17 5.39 -20.76 -1.85
C LEU A 17 5.84 -22.21 -1.74
N SER A 18 7.11 -22.51 -2.06
CA SER A 18 7.68 -23.84 -1.91
C SER A 18 7.69 -24.30 -0.46
N GLU A 19 8.08 -23.43 0.47
CA GLU A 19 8.06 -23.72 1.92
C GLU A 19 6.65 -23.99 2.44
N ALA A 20 5.65 -23.29 1.87
CA ALA A 20 4.24 -23.48 2.20
C ALA A 20 3.60 -24.70 1.48
N GLY A 21 4.34 -25.42 0.61
CA GLY A 21 3.80 -26.53 -0.16
C GLY A 21 2.79 -26.13 -1.23
N VAL A 22 2.84 -24.88 -1.71
CA VAL A 22 1.95 -24.34 -2.74
C VAL A 22 2.64 -24.34 -4.09
N ALA A 23 1.98 -24.83 -5.14
CA ALA A 23 2.59 -25.03 -6.47
C ALA A 23 3.00 -23.73 -7.20
N GLY A 24 2.41 -22.61 -6.82
CA GLY A 24 2.65 -21.28 -7.41
C GLY A 24 1.61 -20.28 -6.95
N ALA A 25 1.77 -19.03 -7.35
CA ALA A 25 0.83 -17.94 -7.11
C ALA A 25 0.17 -17.49 -8.40
N MET A 26 -1.14 -17.26 -8.38
CA MET A 26 -1.88 -16.57 -9.44
C MET A 26 -2.36 -15.23 -8.91
N LEU A 27 -1.58 -14.19 -9.14
CA LEU A 27 -1.78 -12.84 -8.63
C LEU A 27 -2.69 -12.03 -9.53
N GLN A 28 -3.61 -11.25 -8.93
CA GLN A 28 -4.61 -10.46 -9.65
C GLN A 28 -4.77 -9.06 -9.06
N HIS A 29 -4.36 -8.87 -7.79
CA HIS A 29 -4.52 -7.58 -7.12
C HIS A 29 -3.61 -6.53 -7.77
N PRO A 30 -4.11 -5.32 -8.10
CA PRO A 30 -3.36 -4.32 -8.87
C PRO A 30 -2.05 -3.87 -8.23
N VAL A 31 -1.99 -3.79 -6.90
CA VAL A 31 -0.77 -3.41 -6.17
C VAL A 31 0.28 -4.51 -6.29
N ASP A 32 -0.13 -5.78 -6.23
CA ASP A 32 0.79 -6.90 -6.35
C ASP A 32 1.26 -7.11 -7.80
N LEU A 33 0.41 -6.83 -8.79
CA LEU A 33 0.86 -6.77 -10.19
C LEU A 33 1.94 -5.69 -10.37
N TYR A 34 1.78 -4.51 -9.76
CA TYR A 34 2.84 -3.51 -9.76
C TYR A 34 4.09 -3.98 -9.01
N TYR A 35 3.93 -4.63 -7.86
CA TYR A 35 5.02 -5.11 -7.02
C TYR A 35 5.88 -6.17 -7.73
N TYR A 36 5.25 -7.14 -8.41
CA TYR A 36 5.93 -8.27 -9.03
C TYR A 36 6.21 -8.11 -10.53
N ALA A 37 5.42 -7.32 -11.24
CA ALA A 37 5.54 -7.16 -12.70
C ALA A 37 5.89 -5.74 -13.16
N GLY A 38 6.05 -4.78 -12.22
CA GLY A 38 6.44 -3.40 -12.53
C GLY A 38 5.30 -2.51 -13.02
N GLY A 39 4.13 -3.06 -13.33
CA GLY A 39 3.02 -2.29 -13.88
C GLY A 39 1.64 -2.78 -13.43
N ARG A 40 0.68 -1.85 -13.41
CA ARG A 40 -0.72 -2.14 -13.08
C ARG A 40 -1.53 -2.36 -14.35
N GLN A 41 -1.38 -3.52 -14.99
CA GLN A 41 -2.14 -3.88 -16.18
C GLN A 41 -3.47 -4.59 -15.83
N ASN A 42 -4.40 -4.66 -16.79
CA ASN A 42 -5.52 -5.61 -16.71
C ASN A 42 -4.97 -7.00 -17.06
N ALA A 43 -4.45 -7.66 -16.06
CA ALA A 43 -3.63 -8.85 -16.21
C ALA A 43 -3.79 -9.79 -15.02
N SER A 44 -3.20 -10.97 -15.12
CA SER A 44 -2.93 -11.86 -13.99
C SER A 44 -1.52 -12.40 -14.13
N MET A 45 -0.79 -12.51 -13.03
CA MET A 45 0.58 -13.00 -13.04
C MET A 45 0.65 -14.36 -12.36
N PHE A 46 1.25 -15.32 -13.03
CA PHE A 46 1.62 -16.58 -12.44
C PHE A 46 3.11 -16.57 -12.05
N ILE A 47 3.39 -16.94 -10.81
CA ILE A 47 4.75 -17.15 -10.31
C ILE A 47 4.83 -18.57 -9.76
N PRO A 48 5.68 -19.44 -10.32
CA PRO A 48 5.83 -20.81 -9.83
C PRO A 48 6.55 -20.88 -8.48
N ALA A 49 6.27 -21.90 -7.68
CA ALA A 49 7.09 -22.22 -6.53
C ALA A 49 8.48 -22.70 -6.99
N GLN A 50 9.53 -22.43 -6.19
CA GLN A 50 10.86 -22.94 -6.47
C GLN A 50 10.89 -24.47 -6.34
N GLY A 51 11.51 -25.15 -7.31
CA GLY A 51 11.62 -26.60 -7.31
C GLY A 51 10.40 -27.37 -7.84
N ALA A 52 9.29 -26.69 -8.13
CA ALA A 52 8.10 -27.34 -8.72
C ALA A 52 8.24 -27.58 -10.24
N GLY A 53 9.39 -28.00 -10.72
CA GLY A 53 9.61 -28.33 -12.14
C GLY A 53 10.82 -27.69 -12.80
N GLY A 54 11.83 -27.30 -12.03
CA GLY A 54 13.11 -26.82 -12.58
C GLY A 54 13.43 -25.37 -12.24
N SER A 55 14.73 -25.09 -12.27
CA SER A 55 15.29 -23.73 -12.17
C SER A 55 14.51 -22.75 -13.07
N ILE A 56 14.39 -21.51 -12.60
CA ILE A 56 13.85 -20.38 -13.38
C ILE A 56 14.82 -20.12 -14.54
N GLU A 57 14.79 -20.97 -15.56
CA GLU A 57 15.49 -20.72 -16.82
C GLU A 57 14.52 -20.04 -17.78
N ALA A 58 14.98 -19.02 -18.48
CA ALA A 58 14.27 -18.39 -19.58
C ALA A 58 13.92 -19.44 -20.64
N GLY A 59 12.67 -19.93 -20.61
CA GLY A 59 12.22 -20.95 -21.56
C GLY A 59 11.18 -21.92 -21.00
N GLY A 60 10.01 -21.42 -20.58
CA GLY A 60 8.82 -22.25 -20.41
C GLY A 60 8.25 -22.39 -19.00
N ASN A 61 9.05 -22.41 -17.93
CA ASN A 61 8.60 -22.69 -16.56
C ASN A 61 8.74 -21.50 -15.57
N GLY A 62 9.16 -20.32 -16.02
CA GLY A 62 9.31 -19.12 -15.20
C GLY A 62 8.01 -18.35 -14.97
N PRO A 63 8.10 -17.20 -14.26
CA PRO A 63 6.97 -16.30 -14.07
C PRO A 63 6.40 -15.81 -15.40
N VAL A 64 5.07 -15.64 -15.45
CA VAL A 64 4.39 -15.16 -16.65
C VAL A 64 3.27 -14.19 -16.30
N LEU A 65 3.23 -13.07 -17.02
CA LEU A 65 2.18 -12.08 -16.96
C LEU A 65 1.21 -12.27 -18.14
N PHE A 66 -0.01 -12.67 -17.85
CA PHE A 66 -1.09 -12.78 -18.83
C PHE A 66 -1.85 -11.47 -18.95
N VAL A 67 -1.80 -10.81 -20.12
CA VAL A 67 -2.29 -9.44 -20.33
C VAL A 67 -3.49 -9.42 -21.26
N ARG A 68 -4.57 -8.72 -20.87
CA ARG A 68 -5.81 -8.63 -21.65
C ARG A 68 -5.77 -7.61 -22.78
N ARG A 69 -4.88 -6.60 -22.70
CA ARG A 69 -4.88 -5.51 -23.69
C ARG A 69 -3.53 -5.29 -24.34
N SER A 70 -2.66 -4.50 -23.74
CA SER A 70 -1.42 -4.06 -24.37
C SER A 70 -0.21 -4.83 -23.85
N LEU A 71 0.26 -5.82 -24.61
CA LEU A 71 1.51 -6.53 -24.34
C LEU A 71 2.71 -5.56 -24.35
N GLN A 72 2.73 -4.65 -25.32
CA GLN A 72 3.81 -3.66 -25.46
C GLN A 72 3.92 -2.76 -24.22
N ARG A 73 2.78 -2.32 -23.68
CA ARG A 73 2.77 -1.52 -22.45
C ARG A 73 3.25 -2.33 -21.24
N ALA A 74 2.87 -3.59 -21.15
CA ALA A 74 3.30 -4.48 -20.07
C ALA A 74 4.81 -4.74 -20.13
N LEU A 75 5.37 -4.98 -21.32
CA LEU A 75 6.82 -5.12 -21.52
C LEU A 75 7.55 -3.84 -21.12
N PHE A 76 7.10 -2.68 -21.61
CA PHE A 76 7.70 -1.39 -21.26
C PHE A 76 7.73 -1.15 -19.73
N GLU A 77 6.66 -1.47 -19.02
CA GLU A 77 6.59 -1.32 -17.55
C GLU A 77 7.43 -2.37 -16.81
N GLY A 78 7.59 -3.56 -17.38
CA GLY A 78 8.37 -4.68 -16.82
C GLY A 78 9.87 -4.63 -17.09
N GLY A 79 10.34 -3.70 -17.93
CA GLY A 79 11.77 -3.55 -18.27
C GLY A 79 12.14 -3.91 -19.71
N ASP A 80 11.18 -3.93 -20.63
CA ASP A 80 11.36 -4.22 -22.06
C ASP A 80 12.10 -5.56 -22.30
N SER A 81 13.26 -5.53 -22.95
CA SER A 81 14.08 -6.71 -23.25
C SER A 81 14.63 -7.43 -22.00
N ASP A 82 14.75 -6.70 -20.89
CA ASP A 82 15.31 -7.21 -19.63
C ASP A 82 14.23 -7.69 -18.65
N CYS A 83 12.95 -7.70 -19.09
CA CYS A 83 11.80 -8.11 -18.30
C CYS A 83 12.03 -9.51 -17.68
N PRO A 84 11.93 -9.67 -16.34
CA PRO A 84 12.28 -10.91 -15.66
C PRO A 84 11.18 -11.98 -15.73
N HIS A 85 10.12 -11.72 -16.49
CA HIS A 85 9.00 -12.63 -16.69
C HIS A 85 8.51 -12.59 -18.14
N GLU A 86 7.90 -13.67 -18.56
CA GLU A 86 7.26 -13.73 -19.88
C GLU A 86 5.98 -12.90 -19.90
N VAL A 87 5.69 -12.25 -21.03
CA VAL A 87 4.45 -11.48 -21.20
C VAL A 87 3.62 -12.10 -22.34
N LEU A 88 2.46 -12.64 -22.00
CA LEU A 88 1.58 -13.36 -22.93
C LEU A 88 0.19 -12.75 -23.00
N VAL A 89 -0.51 -13.05 -24.09
CA VAL A 89 -1.94 -12.76 -24.22
C VAL A 89 -2.70 -13.55 -23.17
N PHE A 90 -3.67 -12.90 -22.54
CA PHE A 90 -4.55 -13.54 -21.56
C PHE A 90 -5.39 -14.63 -22.23
N PRO A 91 -5.26 -15.89 -21.81
CA PRO A 91 -6.01 -16.99 -22.40
C PRO A 91 -7.51 -16.91 -22.04
N ARG A 92 -8.34 -17.67 -22.72
CA ARG A 92 -9.72 -17.85 -22.28
C ARG A 92 -9.73 -18.54 -20.92
N MET A 93 -10.64 -18.15 -20.02
CA MET A 93 -10.71 -18.71 -18.66
C MET A 93 -10.72 -20.25 -18.65
N LYS A 94 -11.46 -20.87 -19.53
CA LYS A 94 -11.55 -22.34 -19.67
C LYS A 94 -10.25 -23.02 -20.10
N GLU A 95 -9.27 -22.26 -20.60
CA GLU A 95 -8.00 -22.77 -21.12
C GLU A 95 -6.87 -22.61 -20.08
N PHE A 96 -7.14 -21.94 -18.96
CA PHE A 96 -6.10 -21.57 -17.97
C PHE A 96 -5.41 -22.82 -17.37
N SER A 97 -6.17 -23.82 -16.95
CA SER A 97 -5.60 -25.06 -16.42
C SER A 97 -4.71 -25.79 -17.42
N GLU A 98 -5.11 -25.83 -18.70
CA GLU A 98 -4.31 -26.43 -19.78
C GLU A 98 -3.03 -25.61 -20.05
N VAL A 99 -3.14 -24.29 -20.08
CA VAL A 99 -1.98 -23.38 -20.26
C VAL A 99 -0.96 -23.57 -19.16
N LEU A 100 -1.39 -23.65 -17.90
CA LEU A 100 -0.49 -23.89 -16.76
C LEU A 100 0.07 -25.31 -16.76
N ASN A 101 -0.75 -26.31 -17.13
CA ASN A 101 -0.28 -27.71 -17.23
C ASN A 101 0.82 -27.86 -18.29
N LYS A 102 0.70 -27.20 -19.45
CA LYS A 102 1.77 -27.16 -20.48
C LYS A 102 3.07 -26.51 -19.96
N ARG A 103 2.99 -25.74 -18.89
CA ARG A 103 4.15 -25.14 -18.19
C ARG A 103 4.62 -25.98 -17.00
N GLY A 104 4.16 -27.22 -16.90
CA GLY A 104 4.58 -28.15 -15.84
C GLY A 104 3.84 -27.96 -14.50
N VAL A 105 2.80 -27.13 -14.44
CA VAL A 105 2.01 -26.94 -13.22
C VAL A 105 0.97 -28.06 -13.13
N ILE A 106 1.13 -28.92 -12.15
CA ILE A 106 0.28 -30.13 -11.96
C ILE A 106 -0.70 -30.01 -10.79
N SER A 107 -0.58 -28.95 -9.97
CA SER A 107 -1.49 -28.66 -8.87
C SER A 107 -1.95 -27.20 -8.96
N ALA A 108 -3.13 -26.91 -8.42
CA ALA A 108 -3.68 -25.56 -8.47
C ALA A 108 -2.78 -24.54 -7.73
N PRO A 109 -2.47 -23.39 -8.35
CA PRO A 109 -1.78 -22.29 -7.68
C PRO A 109 -2.67 -21.64 -6.63
N GLY A 110 -2.04 -20.99 -5.66
CA GLY A 110 -2.74 -20.20 -4.65
C GLY A 110 -3.30 -18.89 -5.21
N LEU A 111 -4.38 -18.42 -4.60
CA LEU A 111 -5.07 -17.16 -4.89
C LEU A 111 -5.08 -16.25 -3.67
N GLN A 112 -5.28 -14.96 -3.88
CA GLN A 112 -5.39 -13.95 -2.83
C GLN A 112 -6.86 -13.72 -2.45
N PHE A 113 -7.46 -14.60 -1.65
CA PHE A 113 -8.87 -14.50 -1.29
C PHE A 113 -9.18 -13.31 -0.37
N GLY A 114 -8.20 -12.85 0.41
CA GLY A 114 -8.35 -11.67 1.27
C GLY A 114 -8.31 -10.32 0.55
N GLU A 115 -7.85 -10.28 -0.72
CA GLU A 115 -7.63 -9.03 -1.46
C GLU A 115 -8.51 -8.89 -2.70
N VAL A 116 -8.88 -10.01 -3.30
CA VAL A 116 -9.59 -10.02 -4.58
C VAL A 116 -11.08 -10.28 -4.36
N PRO A 117 -11.98 -9.48 -4.96
CA PRO A 117 -13.42 -9.72 -4.80
C PRO A 117 -13.81 -11.15 -5.18
N LYS A 118 -14.69 -11.76 -4.40
CA LYS A 118 -15.12 -13.16 -4.55
C LYS A 118 -15.52 -13.52 -6.00
N THR A 119 -16.23 -12.65 -6.70
CA THR A 119 -16.63 -12.87 -8.09
C THR A 119 -15.45 -12.99 -9.06
N TYR A 120 -14.31 -12.38 -8.74
CA TYR A 120 -13.07 -12.52 -9.51
C TYR A 120 -12.34 -13.80 -9.14
N SER A 121 -12.21 -14.09 -7.85
CA SER A 121 -11.57 -15.31 -7.35
C SER A 121 -12.30 -16.56 -7.84
N ASP A 122 -13.63 -16.59 -7.78
CA ASP A 122 -14.45 -17.73 -8.25
C ASP A 122 -14.21 -18.08 -9.73
N ARG A 123 -13.95 -17.09 -10.58
CA ARG A 123 -13.60 -17.35 -11.99
C ARG A 123 -12.32 -18.14 -12.12
N PHE A 124 -11.31 -17.84 -11.29
CA PHE A 124 -10.03 -18.56 -11.29
C PHE A 124 -10.15 -19.90 -10.60
N VAL A 125 -10.86 -20.00 -9.47
CA VAL A 125 -11.17 -21.29 -8.83
C VAL A 125 -11.81 -22.24 -9.84
N ASN A 126 -12.85 -21.80 -10.56
CA ASN A 126 -13.51 -22.62 -11.57
C ASN A 126 -12.57 -22.97 -12.74
N ALA A 127 -11.74 -22.05 -13.20
CA ALA A 127 -10.83 -22.29 -14.32
C ALA A 127 -9.67 -23.22 -13.95
N LEU A 128 -9.26 -23.22 -12.69
CA LEU A 128 -8.14 -23.99 -12.17
C LEU A 128 -8.58 -25.30 -11.50
N SER A 129 -9.89 -25.54 -11.35
CA SER A 129 -10.43 -26.75 -10.72
C SER A 129 -9.92 -28.08 -11.29
N PRO A 130 -9.54 -28.20 -12.60
CA PRO A 130 -8.88 -29.43 -13.08
C PRO A 130 -7.52 -29.71 -12.45
N LEU A 131 -6.88 -28.71 -11.83
CA LEU A 131 -5.60 -28.83 -11.11
C LEU A 131 -5.80 -29.05 -9.60
N GLY A 132 -7.01 -29.00 -9.10
CA GLY A 132 -7.36 -29.13 -7.68
C GLY A 132 -7.84 -27.81 -7.03
N ASP A 133 -7.86 -27.81 -5.70
CA ASP A 133 -8.29 -26.65 -4.90
C ASP A 133 -7.19 -25.59 -4.80
N CYS A 134 -7.58 -24.33 -4.95
CA CYS A 134 -6.65 -23.20 -4.81
C CYS A 134 -6.49 -22.84 -3.33
N PRO A 135 -5.28 -22.90 -2.75
CA PRO A 135 -5.05 -22.41 -1.39
C PRO A 135 -5.06 -20.88 -1.34
N ASP A 136 -5.32 -20.31 -0.14
CA ASP A 136 -5.15 -18.87 0.09
C ASP A 136 -3.68 -18.54 0.36
N ILE A 137 -3.13 -17.63 -0.43
CA ILE A 137 -1.75 -17.14 -0.30
C ILE A 137 -1.67 -15.67 0.15
N THR A 138 -2.80 -15.07 0.55
CA THR A 138 -2.84 -13.67 0.96
C THR A 138 -1.80 -13.35 2.03
N GLY A 139 -1.71 -14.19 3.07
CA GLY A 139 -0.73 -14.03 4.15
C GLY A 139 0.72 -14.14 3.69
N ILE A 140 1.03 -15.02 2.73
CA ILE A 140 2.39 -15.20 2.19
C ILE A 140 2.84 -13.94 1.46
N VAL A 141 1.98 -13.38 0.60
CA VAL A 141 2.27 -12.15 -0.14
C VAL A 141 2.44 -10.96 0.81
N HIS A 142 1.59 -10.86 1.84
CA HIS A 142 1.71 -9.81 2.84
C HIS A 142 3.02 -9.89 3.62
N ALA A 143 3.38 -11.07 4.12
CA ALA A 143 4.61 -11.28 4.88
C ALA A 143 5.86 -10.87 4.07
N GLN A 144 5.93 -11.20 2.78
CA GLN A 144 7.02 -10.75 1.93
C GLN A 144 7.09 -9.21 1.82
N ARG A 145 5.94 -8.53 1.74
CA ARG A 145 5.86 -7.07 1.61
C ARG A 145 6.08 -6.32 2.92
N GLU A 146 6.05 -7.00 4.07
CA GLU A 146 6.30 -6.38 5.38
C GLU A 146 7.75 -5.92 5.53
N VAL A 147 8.71 -6.68 5.00
CA VAL A 147 10.13 -6.33 5.04
C VAL A 147 10.51 -5.60 3.75
N LYS A 148 10.86 -4.32 3.85
CA LYS A 148 11.18 -3.46 2.71
C LYS A 148 12.63 -3.61 2.28
N SER A 149 12.85 -3.76 0.97
CA SER A 149 14.19 -3.72 0.37
C SER A 149 14.82 -2.32 0.50
N LEU A 150 16.12 -2.21 0.24
CA LEU A 150 16.80 -0.90 0.24
C LEU A 150 16.19 0.04 -0.80
N TRP A 151 15.85 -0.46 -2.00
CA TRP A 151 15.19 0.35 -3.02
C TRP A 151 13.80 0.84 -2.57
N GLU A 152 13.03 0.00 -1.88
CA GLU A 152 11.72 0.38 -1.32
C GLU A 152 11.87 1.47 -0.24
N GLN A 153 12.88 1.34 0.62
CA GLN A 153 13.19 2.36 1.63
C GLN A 153 13.57 3.70 1.00
N GLU A 154 14.32 3.70 -0.11
CA GLU A 154 14.62 4.92 -0.88
C GLU A 154 13.34 5.60 -1.39
N GLN A 155 12.35 4.83 -1.88
CA GLN A 155 11.08 5.40 -2.32
C GLN A 155 10.28 5.97 -1.13
N MET A 156 10.33 5.31 0.02
CA MET A 156 9.68 5.82 1.25
C MET A 156 10.37 7.11 1.74
N ASN A 157 11.69 7.18 1.73
CA ASN A 157 12.43 8.40 2.06
C ASN A 157 12.06 9.55 1.12
N ALA A 158 11.98 9.31 -0.19
CA ALA A 158 11.53 10.31 -1.15
C ALA A 158 10.08 10.76 -0.89
N ALA A 159 9.20 9.86 -0.45
CA ALA A 159 7.85 10.22 -0.03
C ALA A 159 7.85 11.11 1.22
N ALA A 160 8.71 10.82 2.20
CA ALA A 160 8.86 11.61 3.41
C ALA A 160 9.34 13.04 3.12
N ASP A 161 10.29 13.21 2.19
CA ASP A 161 10.76 14.53 1.76
C ASP A 161 9.65 15.37 1.12
N VAL A 162 8.74 14.76 0.38
CA VAL A 162 7.55 15.45 -0.14
C VAL A 162 6.62 15.87 0.99
N GLN A 163 6.42 15.01 1.99
CA GLN A 163 5.56 15.35 3.14
C GLN A 163 6.09 16.56 3.92
N LEU A 164 7.40 16.71 4.06
CA LEU A 164 7.97 17.91 4.69
C LEU A 164 7.54 19.17 3.93
N ARG A 165 7.60 19.17 2.60
CA ARG A 165 7.12 20.29 1.77
C ARG A 165 5.60 20.50 1.86
N MET A 166 4.83 19.42 2.07
CA MET A 166 3.38 19.54 2.32
C MET A 166 3.12 20.26 3.65
N PHE A 167 3.88 19.96 4.73
CA PHE A 167 3.79 20.69 6.00
C PHE A 167 4.20 22.16 5.86
N GLU A 168 5.25 22.46 5.11
CA GLU A 168 5.65 23.85 4.80
C GLU A 168 4.54 24.61 4.07
N ALA A 169 3.85 23.98 3.11
CA ALA A 169 2.73 24.58 2.42
C ALA A 169 1.53 24.85 3.37
N VAL A 170 1.22 23.94 4.28
CA VAL A 170 0.22 24.13 5.33
C VAL A 170 0.61 25.33 6.22
N GLN A 171 1.88 25.39 6.63
CA GLN A 171 2.39 26.47 7.46
C GLN A 171 2.33 27.84 6.74
N ALA A 172 2.64 27.87 5.44
CA ALA A 172 2.65 29.10 4.66
C ALA A 172 1.27 29.74 4.47
N VAL A 173 0.21 28.93 4.38
CA VAL A 173 -1.16 29.40 4.24
C VAL A 173 -1.94 29.41 5.56
N GLY A 174 -1.43 28.71 6.57
CA GLY A 174 -2.07 28.53 7.86
C GLY A 174 -2.27 29.86 8.60
N GLY A 175 -3.42 30.00 9.25
CA GLY A 175 -3.74 31.17 10.04
C GLY A 175 -5.17 31.14 10.56
N GLU A 176 -5.51 32.10 11.43
CA GLU A 176 -6.85 32.25 11.94
C GLU A 176 -7.85 32.54 10.81
N GLY A 177 -9.00 31.87 10.83
CA GLY A 177 -10.11 32.08 9.89
C GLY A 177 -10.06 31.23 8.63
N ILE A 178 -8.92 30.61 8.27
CA ILE A 178 -8.86 29.63 7.18
C ILE A 178 -9.56 28.33 7.58
N THR A 179 -10.14 27.61 6.64
CA THR A 179 -10.79 26.33 6.90
C THR A 179 -9.82 25.16 6.88
N GLU A 180 -10.17 24.06 7.55
CA GLU A 180 -9.43 22.80 7.49
C GLU A 180 -9.24 22.32 6.04
N LEU A 181 -10.29 22.43 5.21
CA LEU A 181 -10.23 22.04 3.78
C LEU A 181 -9.29 22.91 2.94
N GLU A 182 -9.18 24.22 3.23
CA GLU A 182 -8.21 25.10 2.55
C GLU A 182 -6.77 24.70 2.88
N LEU A 183 -6.50 24.28 4.12
CA LEU A 183 -5.19 23.76 4.53
C LEU A 183 -4.87 22.43 3.82
N VAL A 184 -5.81 21.49 3.78
CA VAL A 184 -5.66 20.22 3.06
C VAL A 184 -5.40 20.48 1.57
N ALA A 185 -6.14 21.39 0.95
CA ALA A 185 -5.95 21.72 -0.46
C ALA A 185 -4.54 22.22 -0.75
N ALA A 186 -3.95 23.02 0.14
CA ALA A 186 -2.56 23.48 0.00
C ALA A 186 -1.56 22.32 0.06
N ALA A 187 -1.71 21.40 1.02
CA ALA A 187 -0.88 20.21 1.13
C ALA A 187 -1.03 19.30 -0.09
N GLU A 188 -2.27 19.05 -0.53
CA GLU A 188 -2.56 18.21 -1.68
C GLU A 188 -2.04 18.78 -2.99
N ALA A 189 -1.98 20.10 -3.15
CA ALA A 189 -1.40 20.74 -4.32
C ALA A 189 0.09 20.37 -4.47
N VAL A 190 0.85 20.39 -3.37
CA VAL A 190 2.25 19.93 -3.34
C VAL A 190 2.34 18.46 -3.70
N SER A 191 1.60 17.60 -3.00
CA SER A 191 1.58 16.16 -3.25
C SER A 191 1.27 15.82 -4.71
N ARG A 192 0.33 16.52 -5.32
CA ARG A 192 -0.04 16.32 -6.72
C ARG A 192 1.06 16.78 -7.68
N SER A 193 1.70 17.92 -7.44
CA SER A 193 2.78 18.42 -8.29
C SER A 193 4.02 17.52 -8.27
N GLU A 194 4.23 16.78 -7.18
CA GLU A 194 5.29 15.79 -7.00
C GLU A 194 4.93 14.40 -7.55
N GLY A 195 3.83 14.26 -8.28
CA GLY A 195 3.50 13.07 -9.04
C GLY A 195 2.59 12.06 -8.33
N PHE A 196 1.98 12.41 -7.19
CA PHE A 196 1.02 11.52 -6.54
C PHE A 196 -0.20 11.24 -7.44
N GLY A 197 -0.47 9.97 -7.70
CA GLY A 197 -1.54 9.52 -8.60
C GLY A 197 -2.97 9.76 -8.09
N GLY A 198 -3.14 10.05 -6.80
CA GLY A 198 -4.42 10.40 -6.20
C GLY A 198 -5.19 9.23 -5.58
N HIS A 199 -4.60 8.03 -5.51
CA HIS A 199 -5.24 6.87 -4.92
C HIS A 199 -4.32 6.17 -3.92
N ILE A 200 -4.86 5.90 -2.73
CA ILE A 200 -4.26 5.01 -1.74
C ILE A 200 -5.17 3.79 -1.63
N HIS A 201 -4.64 2.63 -1.97
CA HIS A 201 -5.39 1.38 -1.88
C HIS A 201 -5.35 0.84 -0.45
N MET A 202 -6.50 0.88 0.22
CA MET A 202 -6.65 0.30 1.55
C MET A 202 -7.02 -1.17 1.45
N ARG A 203 -6.33 -2.03 2.22
CA ARG A 203 -6.64 -3.46 2.31
C ARG A 203 -7.89 -3.76 3.11
N ARG A 204 -8.09 -3.02 4.21
CA ARG A 204 -9.21 -3.25 5.11
C ARG A 204 -10.50 -2.64 4.56
N PHE A 205 -11.47 -3.49 4.20
CA PHE A 205 -12.81 -3.03 3.86
C PHE A 205 -13.56 -2.55 5.13
N PRO A 206 -14.35 -1.47 5.09
CA PRO A 206 -14.66 -0.58 3.95
C PRO A 206 -13.80 0.70 3.91
N LEU A 207 -12.57 0.66 4.43
CA LEU A 207 -11.75 1.86 4.60
C LEU A 207 -11.38 2.51 3.27
N GLN A 208 -11.45 3.83 3.27
CA GLN A 208 -10.88 4.70 2.27
C GLN A 208 -9.91 5.63 2.98
N CYS A 209 -8.78 5.91 2.39
CA CYS A 209 -7.79 6.81 2.93
C CYS A 209 -7.71 8.06 2.04
N ASP A 210 -7.94 9.21 2.65
CA ASP A 210 -7.65 10.50 2.05
C ASP A 210 -6.14 10.79 2.12
N ARG A 211 -5.68 11.75 1.32
CA ARG A 211 -4.27 12.15 1.25
C ARG A 211 -3.82 13.00 2.42
N GLY A 212 -4.76 13.49 3.21
CA GLY A 212 -4.49 14.26 4.40
C GLY A 212 -5.75 14.56 5.17
N VAL A 213 -5.58 14.61 6.48
CA VAL A 213 -6.61 14.99 7.43
C VAL A 213 -6.06 16.15 8.25
N ILE A 214 -6.76 17.28 8.24
CA ILE A 214 -6.45 18.43 9.11
C ILE A 214 -7.69 18.72 9.92
N VAL A 215 -7.55 18.71 11.25
CA VAL A 215 -8.67 18.95 12.17
C VAL A 215 -8.24 19.91 13.25
N ALA A 216 -9.14 20.86 13.59
CA ALA A 216 -8.85 21.95 14.50
C ALA A 216 -9.70 21.90 15.77
N GLY A 217 -9.08 22.12 16.91
CA GLY A 217 -9.73 22.27 18.20
C GLY A 217 -10.71 21.14 18.52
N ARG A 218 -11.95 21.47 18.87
CA ARG A 218 -12.97 20.46 19.24
C ARG A 218 -13.37 19.52 18.12
N ALA A 219 -13.22 19.91 16.85
CA ALA A 219 -13.55 19.04 15.71
C ALA A 219 -12.66 17.79 15.72
N GLY A 220 -11.39 17.91 16.07
CA GLY A 220 -10.47 16.78 16.19
C GLY A 220 -10.86 15.75 17.25
N GLY A 221 -11.64 16.14 18.26
CA GLY A 221 -12.14 15.24 19.29
C GLY A 221 -13.44 14.51 18.96
N ILE A 222 -14.03 14.75 17.78
CA ILE A 222 -15.24 14.06 17.34
C ILE A 222 -14.82 12.70 16.73
N PRO A 223 -15.28 11.55 17.30
CA PRO A 223 -14.91 10.24 16.78
C PRO A 223 -15.33 10.05 15.31
N SER A 224 -14.47 9.40 14.53
CA SER A 224 -14.81 8.99 13.17
C SER A 224 -15.69 7.74 13.16
N PHE A 225 -16.12 7.32 11.96
CA PHE A 225 -16.97 6.13 11.78
C PHE A 225 -16.24 4.80 12.01
N PHE A 226 -14.94 4.81 12.21
CA PHE A 226 -14.15 3.62 12.52
C PHE A 226 -13.12 3.91 13.62
N ASP A 227 -12.51 2.86 14.12
CA ASP A 227 -11.49 2.94 15.15
C ASP A 227 -10.20 3.57 14.59
N SER A 228 -10.00 4.84 14.88
CA SER A 228 -8.87 5.66 14.44
C SER A 228 -8.50 6.70 15.49
N ALA A 229 -7.23 7.01 15.59
CA ALA A 229 -6.73 8.11 16.42
C ALA A 229 -7.14 9.50 15.91
N VAL A 230 -7.52 9.60 14.63
CA VAL A 230 -7.95 10.85 14.00
C VAL A 230 -9.46 10.87 13.87
N GLY A 231 -10.08 11.92 14.43
CA GLY A 231 -11.51 12.20 14.34
C GLY A 231 -11.84 13.20 13.22
N GLY A 232 -12.79 14.07 13.51
CA GLY A 232 -13.25 15.14 12.62
C GLY A 232 -14.65 14.92 12.10
N THR A 233 -15.25 15.99 11.60
CA THR A 233 -16.62 15.95 11.07
C THR A 233 -16.70 15.58 9.59
N GLY A 234 -15.60 15.73 8.87
CA GLY A 234 -15.57 15.67 7.42
C GLY A 234 -16.37 16.78 6.74
N ALA A 235 -16.39 16.77 5.42
CA ALA A 235 -17.13 17.75 4.63
C ALA A 235 -18.64 17.44 4.55
N HIS A 236 -19.03 16.17 4.70
CA HIS A 236 -20.43 15.71 4.70
C HIS A 236 -20.50 14.26 5.24
N PRO A 237 -21.71 13.75 5.59
CA PRO A 237 -21.85 12.46 6.29
C PRO A 237 -21.27 11.23 5.57
N LEU A 238 -21.14 11.24 4.24
CA LEU A 238 -20.47 10.14 3.51
C LEU A 238 -18.95 10.22 3.64
N ASN A 239 -18.41 11.41 3.88
CA ASN A 239 -17.02 11.68 4.22
C ASN A 239 -16.97 12.20 5.67
N GLY A 240 -17.41 11.37 6.61
CA GLY A 240 -17.62 11.69 8.03
C GLY A 240 -16.38 11.51 8.89
N MET A 241 -15.20 11.83 8.35
CA MET A 241 -13.92 11.81 9.05
C MET A 241 -13.03 12.93 8.49
N GLY A 242 -12.14 13.45 9.32
CA GLY A 242 -11.12 14.41 8.91
C GLY A 242 -11.68 15.80 8.62
N SER A 243 -11.09 16.44 7.65
CA SER A 243 -11.24 17.86 7.38
C SER A 243 -12.64 18.26 6.91
N GLY A 244 -13.14 19.34 7.49
CA GLY A 244 -14.42 19.94 7.15
C GLY A 244 -14.30 21.44 6.91
N PHE A 245 -15.44 22.13 7.05
CA PHE A 245 -15.54 23.59 6.92
C PHE A 245 -15.24 24.33 8.24
N THR A 246 -14.74 23.64 9.27
CA THR A 246 -14.32 24.26 10.52
C THR A 246 -13.23 25.30 10.23
N ARG A 247 -13.37 26.49 10.82
CA ARG A 247 -12.35 27.54 10.71
C ARG A 247 -11.37 27.46 11.86
N ILE A 248 -10.10 27.56 11.51
CA ILE A 248 -8.99 27.62 12.48
C ILE A 248 -9.20 28.86 13.37
N LYS A 249 -9.07 28.69 14.68
CA LYS A 249 -9.07 29.77 15.64
C LYS A 249 -7.68 29.96 16.23
N ALA A 250 -7.41 31.19 16.65
CA ALA A 250 -6.18 31.49 17.37
C ALA A 250 -6.10 30.68 18.66
N ASN A 251 -4.87 30.20 18.98
CA ASN A 251 -4.52 29.51 20.22
C ASN A 251 -5.24 28.16 20.44
N GLU A 252 -5.82 27.56 19.39
CA GLU A 252 -6.33 26.19 19.40
C GLU A 252 -5.38 25.24 18.67
N PRO A 253 -5.20 23.97 19.15
CA PRO A 253 -4.37 23.01 18.47
C PRO A 253 -4.99 22.61 17.13
N VAL A 254 -4.14 22.44 16.11
CA VAL A 254 -4.48 21.94 14.78
C VAL A 254 -3.67 20.71 14.52
N LEU A 255 -4.32 19.57 14.43
CA LEU A 255 -3.68 18.31 14.03
C LEU A 255 -3.60 18.29 12.50
N VAL A 256 -2.42 18.04 11.99
CA VAL A 256 -2.13 17.94 10.55
C VAL A 256 -1.53 16.56 10.29
N ASP A 257 -2.33 15.70 9.73
CA ASP A 257 -2.02 14.30 9.43
C ASP A 257 -2.01 14.13 7.92
N LEU A 258 -0.84 13.89 7.33
CA LEU A 258 -0.64 13.91 5.89
C LEU A 258 -0.10 12.59 5.38
N VAL A 259 -0.66 12.15 4.26
CA VAL A 259 -0.22 10.95 3.55
C VAL A 259 0.27 11.33 2.15
N HIS A 260 1.45 10.81 1.79
CA HIS A 260 1.97 10.90 0.43
C HIS A 260 2.45 9.55 -0.06
N ALA A 261 2.33 9.32 -1.37
CA ALA A 261 2.85 8.13 -2.01
C ALA A 261 3.77 8.49 -3.17
N HIS A 262 5.04 8.14 -3.04
CA HIS A 262 6.02 8.23 -4.11
C HIS A 262 6.17 6.87 -4.80
N ARG A 263 5.86 6.80 -6.09
CA ARG A 263 5.90 5.53 -6.87
C ARG A 263 5.17 4.35 -6.21
N GLY A 264 4.06 4.63 -5.50
CA GLY A 264 3.26 3.63 -4.82
C GLY A 264 3.70 3.29 -3.39
N TYR A 265 4.80 3.85 -2.90
CA TYR A 265 5.27 3.70 -1.52
C TYR A 265 4.73 4.84 -0.67
N ILE A 266 4.01 4.47 0.38
CA ILE A 266 3.23 5.38 1.20
C ILE A 266 4.01 5.71 2.46
N VAL A 267 4.01 7.00 2.83
CA VAL A 267 4.45 7.49 4.13
C VAL A 267 3.33 8.34 4.72
N ASP A 268 3.16 8.22 6.02
CA ASP A 268 2.14 8.87 6.82
C ASP A 268 2.83 9.59 7.99
N MET A 269 2.53 10.87 8.16
CA MET A 269 3.11 11.69 9.24
C MET A 269 2.10 12.66 9.81
N THR A 270 2.08 12.76 11.14
CA THR A 270 1.27 13.74 11.86
C THR A 270 2.13 14.80 12.54
N ARG A 271 1.70 16.06 12.51
CA ARG A 271 2.29 17.19 13.25
C ARG A 271 1.19 18.05 13.86
N MET A 272 1.54 18.72 14.97
CA MET A 272 0.66 19.68 15.61
C MET A 272 1.07 21.11 15.25
N PHE A 273 0.08 21.92 14.90
CA PHE A 273 0.22 23.33 14.55
C PHE A 273 -0.65 24.19 15.46
N VAL A 274 -0.38 25.48 15.47
CA VAL A 274 -1.21 26.47 16.15
C VAL A 274 -1.11 27.83 15.46
N ALA A 275 -2.22 28.50 15.30
CA ALA A 275 -2.24 29.91 14.92
C ALA A 275 -2.13 30.76 16.21
N GLY A 276 -0.92 31.24 16.51
CA GLY A 276 -0.62 31.93 17.77
C GLY A 276 0.17 31.08 18.76
N SER A 277 -0.30 30.89 19.98
CA SER A 277 0.38 30.13 21.03
C SER A 277 -0.59 29.18 21.75
N LEU A 278 -0.14 27.98 22.09
CA LEU A 278 -0.89 27.09 22.96
C LEU A 278 -0.70 27.47 24.43
N ASP A 279 -1.72 27.22 25.26
CA ASP A 279 -1.55 27.32 26.69
C ASP A 279 -0.64 26.19 27.23
N ALA A 280 -0.11 26.40 28.45
CA ALA A 280 0.86 25.50 29.06
C ALA A 280 0.30 24.06 29.24
N ALA A 281 -1.01 23.88 29.43
CA ALA A 281 -1.61 22.58 29.62
C ALA A 281 -1.60 21.75 28.31
N TRP A 282 -1.79 22.40 27.16
CA TRP A 282 -1.66 21.74 25.86
C TRP A 282 -0.20 21.39 25.53
N VAL A 283 0.73 22.32 25.85
CA VAL A 283 2.16 22.08 25.64
C VAL A 283 2.63 20.86 26.46
N ALA A 284 2.27 20.80 27.74
CA ALA A 284 2.62 19.68 28.61
C ALA A 284 2.09 18.34 28.05
N ARG A 285 0.84 18.29 27.59
CA ARG A 285 0.27 17.07 26.99
C ARG A 285 0.98 16.66 25.70
N LEU A 286 1.42 17.60 24.89
CA LEU A 286 2.21 17.30 23.70
C LEU A 286 3.58 16.72 24.07
N GLU A 287 4.24 17.28 25.10
CA GLU A 287 5.50 16.76 25.65
C GLU A 287 5.33 15.32 26.18
N ASP A 288 4.24 15.03 26.91
CA ASP A 288 3.92 13.68 27.38
C ASP A 288 3.79 12.71 26.18
N MET A 289 3.08 13.12 25.12
CA MET A 289 2.91 12.27 23.91
C MET A 289 4.23 12.06 23.14
N VAL A 290 5.12 13.05 23.15
CA VAL A 290 6.48 12.89 22.58
C VAL A 290 7.26 11.87 23.39
N ALA A 291 7.20 11.92 24.74
CA ALA A 291 7.85 10.95 25.61
C ALA A 291 7.32 9.52 25.39
N VAL A 292 6.00 9.35 25.27
CA VAL A 292 5.38 8.05 24.93
C VAL A 292 5.92 7.53 23.59
N LYS A 293 5.94 8.37 22.56
CA LYS A 293 6.49 8.00 21.24
C LYS A 293 7.95 7.56 21.35
N ASP A 294 8.78 8.31 22.08
CA ASP A 294 10.20 7.99 22.24
C ASP A 294 10.38 6.65 22.98
N THR A 295 9.60 6.39 24.03
CA THR A 295 9.58 5.09 24.74
C THR A 295 9.23 3.94 23.77
N VAL A 296 8.20 4.08 22.94
CA VAL A 296 7.83 3.06 21.96
C VAL A 296 8.95 2.81 20.95
N VAL A 297 9.58 3.87 20.44
CA VAL A 297 10.71 3.75 19.51
C VAL A 297 11.88 3.02 20.18
N ASP A 298 12.25 3.40 21.41
CA ASP A 298 13.34 2.78 22.14
C ASP A 298 13.11 1.27 22.39
N VAL A 299 11.87 0.88 22.72
CA VAL A 299 11.52 -0.54 22.88
C VAL A 299 11.68 -1.31 21.57
N LEU A 300 11.18 -0.77 20.46
CA LEU A 300 11.25 -1.43 19.15
C LEU A 300 12.68 -1.47 18.61
N ASP A 301 13.48 -0.43 18.79
CA ASP A 301 14.88 -0.37 18.36
C ASP A 301 15.76 -1.41 19.06
N ARG A 302 15.47 -1.72 20.33
CA ARG A 302 16.15 -2.82 21.05
C ARG A 302 15.60 -4.22 20.74
N GLY A 303 14.65 -4.33 19.78
CA GLY A 303 14.02 -5.59 19.36
C GLY A 303 12.95 -6.11 20.34
N GLY A 304 12.39 -5.24 21.17
CA GLY A 304 11.30 -5.55 22.09
C GLY A 304 9.98 -5.83 21.36
N LEU A 305 9.04 -6.45 22.08
CA LEU A 305 7.71 -6.76 21.57
C LEU A 305 6.78 -5.54 21.63
N CYS A 306 5.78 -5.51 20.74
CA CYS A 306 4.76 -4.45 20.79
C CYS A 306 3.99 -4.43 22.14
N SER A 307 3.82 -5.58 22.79
CA SER A 307 3.22 -5.67 24.14
C SER A 307 4.08 -4.99 25.20
N GLU A 308 5.42 -5.12 25.12
CA GLU A 308 6.35 -4.44 26.03
C GLU A 308 6.28 -2.93 25.85
N ALA A 309 6.19 -2.46 24.57
CA ALA A 309 6.03 -1.04 24.28
C ALA A 309 4.69 -0.46 24.78
N TRP A 310 3.67 -1.30 24.93
CA TRP A 310 2.38 -0.90 25.51
C TRP A 310 2.42 -0.84 27.04
N ASP A 311 3.17 -1.73 27.67
CA ASP A 311 3.22 -1.85 29.13
C ASP A 311 4.16 -0.82 29.78
N GLU A 312 5.15 -0.27 29.06
CA GLU A 312 6.04 0.82 29.50
C GLU A 312 5.38 2.20 29.34
#